data_a95dbd9b215486640f2321d78a1d69c9
#
_entry.id   a95dbd9b215486640f2321d78a1d69c9
#
_cell.length_a   1.000
_cell.length_b   1.000
_cell.length_c   1.000
_cell.angle_alpha   90.00
_cell.angle_beta   90.00
_cell.angle_gamma   90.00
#
_symmetry.space_group_name_H-M   'P 1'
#
loop_
_entity.id
_entity.type
_entity.pdbx_description
1 polymer ?
#
loop_
_entity_poly.entity_id
_entity_poly.type
_entity_poly.pdbx_seq_one_letter_code
_entity_poly.pdbx_strand_id
1 'polypeptide(L)'
;MATYNSIRVPGRGGGGDGSLRVDATGLSWRKQMAGGGGARVVAVETERIDSIDWVRLNVKAYMLVVRMKDEEEPPVRFVGFRESDKTGLAELLGGVRLDDVDVTAAGHSWGELRLAGERTLEFSAGGQRAFELALSDVSKVTVPRTNTDVELEFHHDDTAQERDSLIMASFHVPLENAYVDGEDDYSPAAVLAKIVSERADIGQGDNGSPIAVFEAGCLVPRGRFTVEMYQGFMRLLGATAEFKVQYSSLYRMFILPKASNMTQTYCIMSLDPPIRKGLTHYPHVMFLFNDKDTLHTELDVEDEVFDAINEKNGNKLERSYEGPLWEVFGKCLRGLSGSKLTRLGSFRSHNDGPAVRCSMKADQGYLYTLEKCFFYLEKPPTLIPYEDVAYAEFTAFGGAARTIDLNVSLKEDNTVYQFRGIAKEEHGNLSDFLSERNVKVVEPQGYVFHVLISPRTSSQKFITSACIPVERTCVCVCVCDDVHTYTYIGTHALTNVDDLTYARIIFSLSLCACCVHRSFACVL
;
A
#
# COMPACT_ATOMS: atom_id res chain seq x y z
N MET A 1 34.60 16.49 -41.23
CA MET A 1 33.34 15.75 -41.02
C MET A 1 33.62 14.57 -40.13
N ALA A 2 32.87 14.43 -39.02
CA ALA A 2 32.95 13.30 -38.10
C ALA A 2 31.55 12.72 -37.83
N THR A 3 31.51 11.45 -37.43
CA THR A 3 30.25 10.77 -37.04
C THR A 3 30.44 10.14 -35.66
N TYR A 4 29.55 10.49 -34.76
CA TYR A 4 29.50 10.00 -33.38
C TYR A 4 28.32 9.05 -33.25
N ASN A 5 28.58 7.82 -32.80
CA ASN A 5 27.55 6.78 -32.65
C ASN A 5 27.05 6.71 -31.21
N SER A 6 25.87 6.10 -31.02
CA SER A 6 25.21 5.96 -29.69
C SER A 6 24.90 7.29 -29.03
N ILE A 7 24.66 8.32 -29.81
CA ILE A 7 24.24 9.64 -29.33
C ILE A 7 22.72 9.64 -29.17
N ARG A 8 22.24 10.17 -28.06
CA ARG A 8 20.80 10.30 -27.72
C ARG A 8 20.38 11.75 -27.77
N VAL A 9 19.15 11.99 -28.23
CA VAL A 9 18.49 13.29 -28.12
C VAL A 9 17.35 13.14 -27.14
N PRO A 10 17.43 13.74 -25.90
CA PRO A 10 16.35 13.73 -24.92
C PRO A 10 15.13 14.47 -25.45
N GLY A 11 13.91 14.00 -25.16
CA GLY A 11 12.67 14.70 -25.53
C GLY A 11 11.46 13.79 -25.66
N ARG A 12 10.26 14.38 -25.74
CA ARG A 12 8.98 13.66 -25.88
C ARG A 12 8.99 12.79 -27.15
N GLY A 13 8.97 11.49 -26.99
CA GLY A 13 8.91 10.54 -28.11
C GLY A 13 9.97 9.42 -28.07
N GLY A 14 10.52 9.11 -26.90
CA GLY A 14 11.38 7.95 -26.66
C GLY A 14 12.82 8.17 -27.19
N GLY A 15 13.74 8.46 -26.27
CA GLY A 15 15.16 8.51 -26.54
C GLY A 15 15.66 7.14 -27.00
N GLY A 16 16.06 7.02 -28.27
CA GLY A 16 16.80 5.86 -28.75
C GLY A 16 18.19 6.31 -29.16
N ASP A 17 19.10 5.36 -29.21
CA ASP A 17 20.44 5.61 -29.71
C ASP A 17 20.38 5.96 -31.21
N GLY A 18 21.23 6.89 -31.60
CA GLY A 18 21.36 7.36 -32.97
C GLY A 18 22.80 7.67 -33.32
N SER A 19 23.02 8.13 -34.53
CA SER A 19 24.31 8.65 -35.00
C SER A 19 24.21 10.15 -35.25
N LEU A 20 25.13 10.91 -34.68
CA LEU A 20 25.31 12.35 -34.94
C LEU A 20 26.44 12.56 -35.93
N ARG A 21 26.16 13.18 -37.03
CA ARG A 21 27.11 13.65 -38.00
C ARG A 21 27.35 15.14 -37.79
N VAL A 22 28.61 15.53 -37.71
CA VAL A 22 29.05 16.91 -37.55
C VAL A 22 29.96 17.29 -38.67
N ASP A 23 29.70 18.40 -39.34
CA ASP A 23 30.54 19.00 -40.35
C ASP A 23 30.50 20.54 -40.25
N ALA A 24 31.18 21.22 -41.16
CA ALA A 24 31.25 22.70 -41.14
C ALA A 24 29.90 23.38 -41.38
N THR A 25 28.91 22.67 -41.91
CA THR A 25 27.58 23.21 -42.19
C THR A 25 26.58 23.01 -41.03
N GLY A 26 26.86 22.06 -40.11
CA GLY A 26 26.01 21.83 -38.96
C GLY A 26 26.09 20.44 -38.33
N LEU A 27 25.10 20.19 -37.48
CA LEU A 27 24.91 18.93 -36.77
C LEU A 27 23.67 18.22 -37.32
N SER A 28 23.79 16.95 -37.69
CA SER A 28 22.67 16.14 -38.17
C SER A 28 22.63 14.81 -37.42
N TRP A 29 21.63 14.62 -36.61
CA TRP A 29 21.38 13.39 -35.84
C TRP A 29 20.29 12.55 -36.50
N ARG A 30 20.53 11.22 -36.59
CA ARG A 30 19.56 10.23 -37.05
C ARG A 30 19.39 9.14 -36.04
N LYS A 31 18.12 8.83 -35.69
CA LYS A 31 17.79 7.68 -34.84
C LYS A 31 18.17 6.38 -35.57
N GLN A 32 18.84 5.48 -34.86
CA GLN A 32 19.10 4.11 -35.33
C GLN A 32 17.82 3.29 -35.19
N MET A 33 17.22 2.87 -36.29
CA MET A 33 16.00 2.07 -36.30
C MET A 33 16.30 0.64 -36.71
N ALA A 34 15.88 -0.34 -35.94
CA ALA A 34 15.78 -1.74 -36.36
C ALA A 34 14.44 -1.92 -37.09
N GLY A 35 14.46 -1.83 -38.45
CA GLY A 35 13.28 -2.07 -39.30
C GLY A 35 12.57 -0.81 -39.80
N GLY A 36 12.51 -0.68 -41.06
CA GLY A 36 11.81 0.10 -42.09
C GLY A 36 10.83 1.26 -41.80
N GLY A 37 10.86 1.86 -40.67
CA GLY A 37 10.04 3.04 -40.33
C GLY A 37 10.82 4.35 -40.52
N GLY A 38 10.14 5.46 -40.82
CA GLY A 38 10.73 6.76 -41.07
C GLY A 38 11.74 7.22 -40.01
N ALA A 39 12.95 7.49 -40.40
CA ALA A 39 14.03 7.90 -39.50
C ALA A 39 13.73 9.29 -38.93
N ARG A 40 13.71 9.43 -37.59
CA ARG A 40 13.69 10.75 -36.96
C ARG A 40 15.05 11.41 -37.18
N VAL A 41 15.05 12.60 -37.77
CA VAL A 41 16.25 13.40 -38.01
C VAL A 41 16.11 14.70 -37.22
N VAL A 42 17.18 15.07 -36.51
CA VAL A 42 17.33 16.39 -35.88
C VAL A 42 18.54 17.04 -36.54
N ALA A 43 18.35 18.14 -37.27
CA ALA A 43 19.39 18.89 -37.93
C ALA A 43 19.44 20.31 -37.39
N VAL A 44 20.66 20.80 -37.14
CA VAL A 44 20.94 22.16 -36.68
C VAL A 44 22.04 22.73 -37.55
N GLU A 45 21.76 23.82 -38.26
CA GLU A 45 22.72 24.51 -39.09
C GLU A 45 23.66 25.38 -38.25
N THR A 46 24.95 25.41 -38.57
CA THR A 46 25.94 26.17 -37.81
C THR A 46 25.62 27.66 -37.75
N GLU A 47 25.01 28.22 -38.77
CA GLU A 47 24.65 29.65 -38.84
C GLU A 47 23.58 30.05 -37.79
N ARG A 48 22.77 29.08 -37.37
CA ARG A 48 21.69 29.29 -36.35
C ARG A 48 22.16 29.09 -34.92
N ILE A 49 23.42 28.62 -34.74
CA ILE A 49 23.96 28.35 -33.42
C ILE A 49 24.54 29.63 -32.83
N ASP A 50 24.18 29.94 -31.59
CA ASP A 50 24.78 31.02 -30.81
C ASP A 50 26.02 30.49 -30.07
N SER A 51 25.82 29.47 -29.22
CA SER A 51 26.88 28.89 -28.41
C SER A 51 26.61 27.38 -28.19
N ILE A 52 27.66 26.67 -27.82
CA ILE A 52 27.58 25.24 -27.49
C ILE A 52 28.23 25.02 -26.15
N ASP A 53 27.46 24.45 -25.19
CA ASP A 53 27.99 24.06 -23.90
C ASP A 53 28.45 22.59 -23.97
N TRP A 54 29.67 22.32 -23.53
CA TRP A 54 30.20 21.00 -23.27
C TRP A 54 30.07 20.66 -21.81
N VAL A 55 29.21 19.70 -21.50
CA VAL A 55 28.76 19.42 -20.16
C VAL A 55 29.12 18.01 -19.72
N ARG A 56 29.80 17.88 -18.60
CA ARG A 56 30.08 16.57 -18.02
C ARG A 56 28.84 16.06 -17.27
N LEU A 57 28.30 14.89 -17.68
CA LEU A 57 27.16 14.25 -17.01
C LEU A 57 27.60 13.27 -15.93
N ASN A 58 28.67 12.52 -16.17
CA ASN A 58 29.29 11.60 -15.22
C ASN A 58 30.74 11.32 -15.66
N VAL A 59 31.41 10.40 -14.96
CA VAL A 59 32.83 10.06 -15.22
C VAL A 59 33.10 9.62 -16.69
N LYS A 60 32.09 9.07 -17.35
CA LYS A 60 32.25 8.45 -18.68
C LYS A 60 31.42 9.09 -19.79
N ALA A 61 30.54 10.03 -19.48
CA ALA A 61 29.59 10.57 -20.44
C ALA A 61 29.50 12.10 -20.37
N TYR A 62 29.43 12.68 -21.56
CA TYR A 62 29.32 14.12 -21.79
C TYR A 62 28.09 14.43 -22.63
N MET A 63 27.61 15.65 -22.52
CA MET A 63 26.49 16.19 -23.26
C MET A 63 26.89 17.47 -23.97
N LEU A 64 26.40 17.61 -25.19
CA LEU A 64 26.48 18.83 -25.98
C LEU A 64 25.12 19.55 -25.88
N VAL A 65 25.10 20.77 -25.42
CA VAL A 65 23.90 21.62 -25.38
C VAL A 65 24.09 22.72 -26.41
N VAL A 66 23.33 22.65 -27.49
CA VAL A 66 23.39 23.61 -28.59
C VAL A 66 22.34 24.69 -28.36
N ARG A 67 22.77 25.94 -28.11
CA ARG A 67 21.91 27.09 -27.97
C ARG A 67 21.73 27.78 -29.30
N MET A 68 20.49 28.12 -29.60
CA MET A 68 20.14 28.78 -30.85
C MET A 68 20.21 30.31 -30.67
N LYS A 69 20.49 31.01 -31.77
CA LYS A 69 20.47 32.48 -31.81
C LYS A 69 19.08 33.06 -31.54
N ASP A 70 18.05 32.29 -31.88
CA ASP A 70 16.67 32.62 -31.53
C ASP A 70 16.40 32.12 -30.10
N GLU A 71 16.20 33.04 -29.17
CA GLU A 71 15.96 32.75 -27.76
C GLU A 71 14.63 32.02 -27.53
N GLU A 72 13.67 32.08 -28.47
CA GLU A 72 12.40 31.34 -28.38
C GLU A 72 12.57 29.85 -28.70
N GLU A 73 13.65 29.45 -29.39
CA GLU A 73 13.92 28.06 -29.70
C GLU A 73 14.60 27.34 -28.52
N PRO A 74 14.03 26.23 -28.06
CA PRO A 74 14.62 25.49 -26.96
C PRO A 74 15.96 24.87 -27.35
N PRO A 75 16.97 24.83 -26.46
CA PRO A 75 18.28 24.28 -26.76
C PRO A 75 18.19 22.80 -27.11
N VAL A 76 18.94 22.39 -28.11
CA VAL A 76 19.04 20.98 -28.54
C VAL A 76 20.14 20.29 -27.75
N ARG A 77 19.83 19.14 -27.15
CA ARG A 77 20.76 18.37 -26.33
C ARG A 77 21.15 17.06 -27.01
N PHE A 78 22.43 16.75 -27.06
CA PHE A 78 22.98 15.50 -27.58
C PHE A 78 23.80 14.84 -26.46
N VAL A 79 23.43 13.63 -26.04
CA VAL A 79 24.00 12.92 -24.89
C VAL A 79 24.70 11.65 -25.35
N GLY A 80 25.87 11.35 -24.79
CA GLY A 80 26.59 10.10 -25.04
C GLY A 80 28.00 10.27 -25.56
N PHE A 81 28.52 11.50 -25.55
CA PHE A 81 29.91 11.75 -25.94
C PHE A 81 30.91 11.26 -24.89
N ARG A 82 32.13 11.03 -25.32
CA ARG A 82 33.30 10.76 -24.49
C ARG A 82 34.17 12.02 -24.38
N GLU A 83 35.00 12.11 -23.36
CA GLU A 83 35.91 13.23 -23.16
C GLU A 83 36.80 13.45 -24.39
N SER A 84 37.29 12.37 -25.02
CA SER A 84 38.10 12.39 -26.22
C SER A 84 37.43 13.04 -27.44
N ASP A 85 36.09 13.11 -27.44
CA ASP A 85 35.36 13.62 -28.62
C ASP A 85 35.36 15.15 -28.67
N LYS A 86 35.68 15.83 -27.55
CA LYS A 86 35.68 17.29 -27.43
C LYS A 86 36.60 17.97 -28.44
N THR A 87 37.83 17.50 -28.54
CA THR A 87 38.83 18.12 -29.43
C THR A 87 38.38 18.08 -30.89
N GLY A 88 37.88 16.92 -31.34
CA GLY A 88 37.38 16.76 -32.71
C GLY A 88 36.12 17.61 -32.98
N LEU A 89 35.25 17.80 -31.98
CA LEU A 89 34.08 18.67 -32.11
C LEU A 89 34.48 20.14 -32.19
N ALA A 90 35.44 20.58 -31.37
CA ALA A 90 35.95 21.97 -31.40
C ALA A 90 36.61 22.33 -32.75
N GLU A 91 37.35 21.40 -33.33
CA GLU A 91 37.97 21.60 -34.68
C GLU A 91 36.92 21.71 -35.79
N LEU A 92 35.88 20.89 -35.74
CA LEU A 92 34.83 20.88 -36.75
C LEU A 92 33.88 22.07 -36.67
N LEU A 93 33.65 22.55 -35.45
CA LEU A 93 32.76 23.66 -35.14
C LEU A 93 33.51 24.98 -34.92
N GLY A 94 34.72 25.11 -35.47
CA GLY A 94 35.70 26.17 -35.24
C GLY A 94 35.25 27.62 -35.43
N GLY A 95 33.98 27.86 -35.80
CA GLY A 95 33.33 29.17 -35.80
C GLY A 95 32.35 29.40 -34.67
N VAL A 96 32.08 28.39 -33.83
CA VAL A 96 31.11 28.43 -32.76
C VAL A 96 31.84 28.31 -31.41
N ARG A 97 31.45 29.11 -30.46
CA ARG A 97 32.00 29.06 -29.09
C ARG A 97 31.59 27.77 -28.41
N LEU A 98 32.57 26.97 -27.98
CA LEU A 98 32.40 25.75 -27.21
C LEU A 98 32.87 26.01 -25.78
N ASP A 99 31.93 26.19 -24.86
CA ASP A 99 32.19 26.49 -23.46
C ASP A 99 32.18 25.23 -22.62
N ASP A 100 33.16 25.09 -21.72
CA ASP A 100 33.09 24.08 -20.66
C ASP A 100 32.14 24.55 -19.61
N VAL A 101 31.12 23.75 -19.40
CA VAL A 101 30.14 23.98 -18.30
C VAL A 101 30.23 22.82 -17.35
N ASP A 102 30.73 23.09 -16.16
CA ASP A 102 30.92 22.07 -15.14
C ASP A 102 29.59 21.60 -14.55
N VAL A 103 28.57 22.44 -14.60
CA VAL A 103 27.23 22.13 -14.05
C VAL A 103 26.14 22.53 -15.02
N THR A 104 25.21 21.60 -15.26
CA THR A 104 23.89 21.92 -15.81
C THR A 104 22.81 21.50 -14.84
N ALA A 105 21.63 22.13 -14.92
CA ALA A 105 20.41 21.63 -14.28
C ALA A 105 19.98 20.24 -14.77
N ALA A 106 20.75 19.62 -15.68
CA ALA A 106 20.50 18.29 -16.23
C ALA A 106 21.08 17.14 -15.38
N GLY A 107 21.50 17.42 -14.15
CA GLY A 107 21.86 16.43 -13.15
C GLY A 107 23.30 15.94 -13.18
N HIS A 108 24.09 16.38 -12.24
CA HIS A 108 25.33 15.74 -11.86
C HIS A 108 25.08 14.83 -10.67
N SER A 109 25.64 13.62 -10.71
CA SER A 109 25.62 12.67 -9.60
C SER A 109 26.85 12.80 -8.68
N TRP A 110 27.70 13.80 -8.88
CA TRP A 110 28.90 14.05 -8.10
C TRP A 110 29.10 15.57 -7.91
N GLY A 111 29.59 15.95 -6.74
CA GLY A 111 29.77 17.33 -6.34
C GLY A 111 30.09 17.45 -4.87
N GLU A 112 29.88 18.63 -4.31
CA GLU A 112 30.09 18.95 -2.91
C GLU A 112 28.74 19.20 -2.24
N LEU A 113 28.52 18.55 -1.11
CA LEU A 113 27.35 18.77 -0.26
C LEU A 113 27.73 19.79 0.81
N ARG A 114 26.97 20.88 0.94
CA ARG A 114 27.23 21.97 1.90
C ARG A 114 25.95 22.35 2.65
N LEU A 115 26.13 22.75 3.89
CA LEU A 115 25.07 23.39 4.66
C LEU A 115 25.11 24.90 4.39
N ALA A 116 24.11 25.40 3.67
CA ALA A 116 23.95 26.81 3.35
C ALA A 116 22.97 27.43 4.33
N GLY A 117 23.51 28.29 5.25
CA GLY A 117 22.71 28.83 6.33
C GLY A 117 22.31 27.80 7.38
N GLU A 118 21.17 28.04 8.05
CA GLU A 118 20.72 27.15 9.13
C GLU A 118 19.81 26.01 8.68
N ARG A 119 19.09 26.19 7.55
CA ARG A 119 17.97 25.29 7.17
C ARG A 119 18.03 24.78 5.73
N THR A 120 19.18 24.91 5.07
CA THR A 120 19.29 24.48 3.67
C THR A 120 20.51 23.60 3.48
N LEU A 121 20.31 22.45 2.82
CA LEU A 121 21.35 21.58 2.33
C LEU A 121 21.55 21.84 0.84
N GLU A 122 22.72 22.31 0.45
CA GLU A 122 23.06 22.66 -0.92
C GLU A 122 23.99 21.61 -1.52
N PHE A 123 23.68 21.18 -2.73
CA PHE A 123 24.57 20.36 -3.53
C PHE A 123 25.16 21.20 -4.66
N SER A 124 26.48 21.33 -4.67
CA SER A 124 27.23 22.12 -5.64
C SER A 124 28.15 21.24 -6.46
N ALA A 125 28.30 21.54 -7.75
CA ALA A 125 29.27 20.92 -8.62
C ALA A 125 30.03 22.01 -9.39
N GLY A 126 31.36 21.90 -9.47
CA GLY A 126 32.21 22.88 -10.15
C GLY A 126 32.08 24.32 -9.60
N GLY A 127 31.72 24.47 -8.33
CA GLY A 127 31.53 25.78 -7.70
C GLY A 127 30.18 26.43 -7.98
N GLN A 128 29.29 25.80 -8.72
CA GLN A 128 27.93 26.27 -8.97
C GLN A 128 26.92 25.38 -8.23
N ARG A 129 25.87 26.01 -7.68
CA ARG A 129 24.78 25.31 -7.02
C ARG A 129 23.95 24.53 -8.04
N ALA A 130 23.86 23.22 -7.87
CA ALA A 130 23.07 22.34 -8.71
C ALA A 130 21.61 22.25 -8.24
N PHE A 131 21.42 22.07 -6.93
CA PHE A 131 20.11 22.08 -6.26
C PHE A 131 20.27 22.35 -4.76
N GLU A 132 19.18 22.64 -4.12
CA GLU A 132 19.08 22.82 -2.67
C GLU A 132 17.89 22.05 -2.11
N LEU A 133 18.03 21.59 -0.88
CA LEU A 133 17.00 20.88 -0.12
C LEU A 133 16.71 21.65 1.15
N ALA A 134 15.45 21.95 1.38
CA ALA A 134 15.00 22.54 2.63
C ALA A 134 15.04 21.49 3.74
N LEU A 135 15.76 21.74 4.82
CA LEU A 135 15.86 20.80 5.95
C LEU A 135 14.53 20.69 6.71
N SER A 136 13.67 21.71 6.63
CA SER A 136 12.30 21.65 7.17
C SER A 136 11.45 20.54 6.57
N ASP A 137 11.79 20.09 5.35
CA ASP A 137 11.04 19.07 4.63
C ASP A 137 11.56 17.65 4.92
N VAL A 138 12.68 17.55 5.63
CA VAL A 138 13.28 16.27 6.01
C VAL A 138 12.55 15.69 7.22
N SER A 139 11.95 14.54 7.05
CA SER A 139 11.25 13.81 8.12
C SER A 139 12.18 12.90 8.92
N LYS A 140 13.24 12.41 8.26
CA LYS A 140 14.17 11.47 8.87
C LYS A 140 15.52 11.46 8.18
N VAL A 141 16.57 11.22 8.96
CA VAL A 141 17.93 10.98 8.46
C VAL A 141 18.39 9.60 8.92
N THR A 142 18.93 8.82 8.01
CA THR A 142 19.43 7.46 8.29
C THR A 142 20.83 7.28 7.73
N VAL A 143 21.71 6.66 8.52
CA VAL A 143 23.02 6.18 8.06
C VAL A 143 22.93 4.66 7.96
N PRO A 144 22.98 4.09 6.74
CA PRO A 144 23.03 2.65 6.54
C PRO A 144 24.26 2.00 7.22
N ARG A 145 24.24 0.68 7.34
CA ARG A 145 25.34 -0.08 7.96
C ARG A 145 26.69 0.08 7.27
N THR A 146 26.70 0.55 6.03
CA THR A 146 27.92 0.87 5.27
C THR A 146 28.70 2.03 5.87
N ASN A 147 28.06 2.87 6.68
CA ASN A 147 28.64 4.06 7.31
C ASN A 147 29.24 5.10 6.34
N THR A 148 28.91 5.01 5.06
CA THR A 148 29.41 5.91 4.01
C THR A 148 28.30 6.68 3.31
N ASP A 149 27.04 6.33 3.58
CA ASP A 149 25.91 6.94 2.92
C ASP A 149 25.01 7.63 3.95
N VAL A 150 24.37 8.72 3.54
CA VAL A 150 23.34 9.43 4.31
C VAL A 150 22.07 9.45 3.49
N GLU A 151 21.02 8.90 4.05
CA GLU A 151 19.68 8.88 3.45
C GLU A 151 18.80 9.89 4.16
N LEU A 152 18.22 10.81 3.38
CA LEU A 152 17.25 11.80 3.82
C LEU A 152 15.88 11.36 3.32
N GLU A 153 14.95 11.08 4.23
CA GLU A 153 13.54 10.86 3.91
C GLU A 153 12.80 12.19 4.10
N PHE A 154 11.95 12.56 3.14
CA PHE A 154 11.18 13.80 3.18
C PHE A 154 9.77 13.55 3.71
N HIS A 155 9.15 14.59 4.26
CA HIS A 155 7.75 14.55 4.60
C HIS A 155 6.96 14.28 3.32
N HIS A 156 6.25 13.15 3.32
CA HIS A 156 5.40 12.76 2.21
C HIS A 156 3.96 13.07 2.57
N ASP A 157 3.34 13.92 1.77
CA ASP A 157 1.91 14.16 1.82
C ASP A 157 1.24 13.30 0.74
N ASP A 158 0.78 12.10 1.14
CA ASP A 158 0.03 11.21 0.25
C ASP A 158 -1.32 11.81 -0.18
N THR A 159 -1.71 12.94 0.41
CA THR A 159 -2.92 13.69 0.04
C THR A 159 -2.69 14.64 -1.13
N ALA A 160 -1.45 14.97 -1.46
CA ALA A 160 -1.09 15.82 -2.60
C ALA A 160 -1.06 15.02 -3.91
N GLN A 161 -2.22 14.51 -4.34
CA GLN A 161 -2.38 13.53 -5.42
C GLN A 161 -1.99 14.01 -6.84
N GLU A 162 -1.68 15.28 -7.05
CA GLU A 162 -1.48 15.82 -8.41
C GLU A 162 -0.03 16.21 -8.75
N ARG A 163 0.94 16.00 -7.86
CA ARG A 163 2.32 16.45 -8.06
C ARG A 163 3.34 15.36 -7.70
N ASP A 164 4.36 15.24 -8.54
CA ASP A 164 5.54 14.45 -8.20
C ASP A 164 6.26 15.09 -7.00
N SER A 165 6.66 14.28 -6.03
CA SER A 165 7.36 14.72 -4.83
C SER A 165 8.68 13.97 -4.64
N LEU A 166 9.69 14.65 -4.09
CA LEU A 166 10.93 14.02 -3.67
C LEU A 166 10.69 13.30 -2.35
N ILE A 167 10.76 11.98 -2.38
CA ILE A 167 10.48 11.13 -1.21
C ILE A 167 11.74 10.83 -0.42
N MET A 168 12.86 10.61 -1.12
CA MET A 168 14.13 10.24 -0.51
C MET A 168 15.30 10.71 -1.37
N ALA A 169 16.36 11.21 -0.72
CA ALA A 169 17.65 11.47 -1.34
C ALA A 169 18.73 10.72 -0.57
N SER A 170 19.65 10.06 -1.28
CA SER A 170 20.79 9.36 -0.69
C SER A 170 22.09 9.96 -1.21
N PHE A 171 23.02 10.29 -0.30
CA PHE A 171 24.32 10.87 -0.60
C PHE A 171 25.41 9.93 -0.10
N HIS A 172 26.36 9.60 -0.98
CA HIS A 172 27.58 8.93 -0.59
C HIS A 172 28.57 9.97 -0.04
N VAL A 173 29.01 9.79 1.20
CA VAL A 173 29.94 10.68 1.89
C VAL A 173 31.28 9.94 2.03
N PRO A 174 32.33 10.37 1.31
CA PRO A 174 33.65 9.72 1.40
C PRO A 174 34.22 9.80 2.82
N LEU A 175 35.05 8.81 3.18
CA LEU A 175 35.73 8.79 4.49
C LEU A 175 36.71 9.97 4.67
N GLU A 176 37.29 10.45 3.56
CA GLU A 176 38.09 11.68 3.52
C GLU A 176 37.18 12.83 3.06
N ASN A 177 36.62 13.55 3.99
CA ASN A 177 35.72 14.69 3.71
C ASN A 177 36.07 15.88 4.58
N ALA A 178 35.94 17.10 4.04
CA ALA A 178 36.21 18.36 4.72
C ALA A 178 35.26 18.71 5.88
N TYR A 179 34.21 17.92 6.11
CA TYR A 179 33.25 18.14 7.19
C TYR A 179 33.68 17.64 8.55
N VAL A 180 34.76 16.86 8.63
CA VAL A 180 35.21 16.22 9.86
C VAL A 180 36.60 16.72 10.21
N ASP A 181 36.67 17.75 11.03
CA ASP A 181 37.87 18.05 11.76
C ASP A 181 37.95 17.16 13.01
N GLY A 182 38.58 15.98 12.87
CA GLY A 182 39.32 15.34 13.95
C GLY A 182 38.58 14.76 15.17
N GLU A 183 37.28 14.47 15.11
CA GLU A 183 36.64 13.63 16.14
C GLU A 183 36.73 12.16 15.73
N ASP A 184 37.62 11.44 16.38
CA ASP A 184 38.16 10.14 15.98
C ASP A 184 37.17 8.95 16.00
N ASP A 185 35.92 9.09 16.43
CA ASP A 185 35.00 7.97 16.65
C ASP A 185 33.79 7.91 15.72
N TYR A 186 33.53 8.93 14.90
CA TYR A 186 32.35 8.97 14.03
C TYR A 186 32.73 9.03 12.56
N SER A 187 32.00 8.25 11.72
CA SER A 187 32.14 8.36 10.26
C SER A 187 31.65 9.76 9.79
N PRO A 188 32.23 10.32 8.71
CA PRO A 188 31.75 11.58 8.14
C PRO A 188 30.25 11.59 7.82
N ALA A 189 29.73 10.45 7.38
CA ALA A 189 28.30 10.27 7.16
C ALA A 189 27.49 10.40 8.45
N ALA A 190 27.96 9.86 9.57
CA ALA A 190 27.31 9.97 10.87
C ALA A 190 27.33 11.40 11.40
N VAL A 191 28.44 12.12 11.21
CA VAL A 191 28.55 13.54 11.58
C VAL A 191 27.58 14.40 10.75
N LEU A 192 27.56 14.22 9.44
CA LEU A 192 26.62 14.92 8.55
C LEU A 192 25.18 14.60 8.93
N ALA A 193 24.85 13.34 9.19
CA ALA A 193 23.50 12.92 9.59
C ALA A 193 23.09 13.59 10.91
N LYS A 194 23.99 13.67 11.88
CA LYS A 194 23.75 14.36 13.17
C LYS A 194 23.46 15.85 12.94
N ILE A 195 24.30 16.54 12.19
CA ILE A 195 24.14 17.98 11.90
C ILE A 195 22.83 18.23 11.13
N VAL A 196 22.51 17.40 10.14
CA VAL A 196 21.25 17.52 9.39
C VAL A 196 20.05 17.25 10.30
N SER A 197 20.12 16.25 11.17
CA SER A 197 19.04 15.93 12.11
C SER A 197 18.78 17.06 13.09
N GLU A 198 19.83 17.67 13.62
CA GLU A 198 19.75 18.82 14.54
C GLU A 198 19.12 20.04 13.85
N ARG A 199 19.52 20.32 12.60
CA ARG A 199 19.04 21.49 11.85
C ARG A 199 17.69 21.27 11.17
N ALA A 200 17.32 20.03 10.88
CA ALA A 200 16.02 19.67 10.39
C ALA A 200 14.94 19.63 11.48
N ASP A 201 15.34 19.98 12.72
CA ASP A 201 14.48 19.87 13.90
C ASP A 201 13.89 18.45 14.08
N ILE A 202 14.60 17.45 13.59
CA ILE A 202 14.26 16.05 13.84
C ILE A 202 14.65 15.76 15.29
N GLY A 203 13.74 16.05 16.20
CA GLY A 203 13.95 15.81 17.62
C GLY A 203 14.00 17.02 18.53
N GLN A 204 14.17 18.22 18.01
CA GLN A 204 14.17 19.47 18.77
C GLN A 204 13.28 20.54 18.13
N GLY A 205 12.32 20.13 17.29
CA GLY A 205 11.37 21.11 16.76
C GLY A 205 10.61 21.76 17.88
N ASP A 206 10.23 23.01 17.68
CA ASP A 206 9.44 23.99 18.46
C ASP A 206 8.23 23.43 19.27
N ASN A 207 8.30 22.18 19.65
CA ASN A 207 7.20 21.37 20.16
C ASN A 207 7.23 21.19 21.69
N GLY A 208 8.18 21.85 22.38
CA GLY A 208 8.28 21.76 23.84
C GLY A 208 8.58 20.35 24.36
N SER A 209 8.35 20.13 25.64
CA SER A 209 8.36 18.81 26.25
C SER A 209 7.18 17.97 25.73
N PRO A 210 7.33 16.62 25.61
CA PRO A 210 6.20 15.77 25.26
C PRO A 210 5.12 15.83 26.32
N ILE A 211 3.88 15.99 25.90
CA ILE A 211 2.69 16.04 26.80
C ILE A 211 2.54 14.73 27.60
N ALA A 212 2.89 13.60 26.96
CA ALA A 212 2.90 12.30 27.62
C ALA A 212 3.90 11.36 26.95
N VAL A 213 4.48 10.45 27.73
CA VAL A 213 5.46 9.46 27.25
C VAL A 213 5.03 8.05 27.69
N PHE A 214 5.07 7.10 26.76
CA PHE A 214 4.71 5.71 27.01
C PHE A 214 5.75 4.75 26.44
N GLU A 215 6.02 3.67 27.17
CA GLU A 215 6.80 2.54 26.68
C GLU A 215 5.86 1.45 26.14
N ALA A 216 5.96 1.09 24.88
CA ALA A 216 5.03 0.15 24.26
C ALA A 216 5.72 -0.86 23.34
N GLY A 217 5.28 -2.13 23.44
CA GLY A 217 5.61 -3.16 22.47
C GLY A 217 4.73 -3.02 21.24
N CYS A 218 5.35 -2.91 20.05
CA CYS A 218 4.63 -2.80 18.79
C CYS A 218 4.80 -4.08 17.97
N LEU A 219 3.69 -4.60 17.46
CA LEU A 219 3.67 -5.79 16.60
C LEU A 219 3.78 -5.43 15.13
N VAL A 220 3.26 -4.25 14.75
CA VAL A 220 3.27 -3.74 13.38
C VAL A 220 3.45 -2.20 13.42
N PRO A 221 4.55 -1.65 12.95
CA PRO A 221 5.84 -2.31 12.64
C PRO A 221 6.45 -2.96 13.88
N ARG A 222 7.14 -4.09 13.72
CA ARG A 222 7.65 -4.84 14.88
C ARG A 222 8.79 -4.10 15.57
N GLY A 223 8.67 -3.91 16.88
CA GLY A 223 9.69 -3.27 17.72
C GLY A 223 9.19 -2.89 19.10
N ARG A 224 10.09 -2.38 19.91
CA ARG A 224 9.75 -1.69 21.15
C ARG A 224 9.97 -0.21 20.93
N PHE A 225 9.01 0.61 21.31
CA PHE A 225 9.02 2.04 21.07
C PHE A 225 8.74 2.81 22.34
N THR A 226 9.46 3.90 22.51
CA THR A 226 9.05 5.00 23.37
C THR A 226 8.11 5.89 22.54
N VAL A 227 6.88 6.03 22.98
CA VAL A 227 5.86 6.84 22.32
C VAL A 227 5.77 8.18 23.02
N GLU A 228 6.24 9.21 22.37
CA GLU A 228 6.14 10.59 22.83
C GLU A 228 4.96 11.26 22.14
N MET A 229 4.02 11.79 22.93
CA MET A 229 2.84 12.48 22.43
C MET A 229 2.99 13.99 22.58
N TYR A 230 2.80 14.70 21.48
CA TYR A 230 2.85 16.17 21.39
C TYR A 230 1.48 16.74 21.01
N GLN A 231 1.37 18.04 20.88
CA GLN A 231 0.10 18.72 20.59
C GLN A 231 -0.53 18.30 19.24
N GLY A 232 0.26 18.12 18.18
CA GLY A 232 -0.24 17.84 16.82
C GLY A 232 0.15 16.50 16.25
N PHE A 233 1.06 15.78 16.90
CA PHE A 233 1.63 14.53 16.42
C PHE A 233 2.15 13.68 17.57
N MET A 234 2.53 12.45 17.28
CA MET A 234 3.31 11.60 18.17
C MET A 234 4.59 11.13 17.47
N ARG A 235 5.61 10.81 18.27
CA ARG A 235 6.84 10.18 17.83
C ARG A 235 6.93 8.78 18.39
N LEU A 236 7.33 7.85 17.56
CA LEU A 236 7.61 6.48 17.93
C LEU A 236 9.12 6.27 17.85
N LEU A 237 9.79 6.29 18.98
CA LEU A 237 11.24 6.15 19.07
C LEU A 237 11.60 4.69 19.33
N GLY A 238 12.16 4.01 18.34
CA GLY A 238 12.61 2.63 18.43
C GLY A 238 14.11 2.51 18.19
N ALA A 239 14.70 1.40 18.60
CA ALA A 239 16.14 1.16 18.42
C ALA A 239 16.62 1.16 16.95
N THR A 240 15.74 0.86 16.00
CA THR A 240 16.08 0.73 14.57
C THR A 240 15.21 1.55 13.65
N ALA A 241 14.22 2.24 14.17
CA ALA A 241 13.27 3.03 13.39
C ALA A 241 12.63 4.09 14.27
N GLU A 242 12.46 5.25 13.71
CA GLU A 242 11.71 6.36 14.27
C GLU A 242 10.59 6.72 13.30
N PHE A 243 9.41 7.07 13.86
CA PHE A 243 8.29 7.52 13.05
C PHE A 243 7.66 8.75 13.71
N LYS A 244 7.33 9.75 12.89
CA LYS A 244 6.51 10.90 13.29
C LYS A 244 5.12 10.70 12.69
N VAL A 245 4.11 10.59 13.53
CA VAL A 245 2.73 10.33 13.14
C VAL A 245 1.89 11.56 13.44
N GLN A 246 1.41 12.24 12.42
CA GLN A 246 0.50 13.37 12.57
C GLN A 246 -0.87 12.86 13.04
N TYR A 247 -1.51 13.55 13.98
CA TYR A 247 -2.87 13.16 14.41
C TYR A 247 -3.91 13.34 13.32
N SER A 248 -3.66 14.20 12.33
CA SER A 248 -4.50 14.36 11.14
C SER A 248 -4.57 13.10 10.28
N SER A 249 -3.51 12.27 10.28
CA SER A 249 -3.50 10.98 9.58
C SER A 249 -4.20 9.85 10.36
N LEU A 250 -4.48 10.04 11.64
CA LEU A 250 -5.14 9.04 12.47
C LEU A 250 -6.67 9.11 12.31
N TYR A 251 -7.22 8.35 11.40
CA TYR A 251 -8.66 8.39 11.14
C TYR A 251 -9.49 7.50 12.06
N ARG A 252 -8.90 6.43 12.63
CA ARG A 252 -9.60 5.52 13.55
C ARG A 252 -8.64 4.81 14.49
N MET A 253 -9.12 4.55 15.70
CA MET A 253 -8.44 3.76 16.71
C MET A 253 -9.28 2.57 17.13
N PHE A 254 -8.61 1.46 17.45
CA PHE A 254 -9.24 0.26 17.97
C PHE A 254 -8.58 -0.19 19.26
N ILE A 255 -9.39 -0.53 20.25
CA ILE A 255 -8.95 -1.22 21.45
C ILE A 255 -9.69 -2.56 21.52
N LEU A 256 -8.94 -3.64 21.32
CA LEU A 256 -9.49 -4.99 21.16
C LEU A 256 -8.72 -5.96 22.05
N PRO A 257 -9.39 -6.78 22.87
CA PRO A 257 -8.72 -7.85 23.60
C PRO A 257 -8.14 -8.86 22.63
N LYS A 258 -6.98 -9.39 22.94
CA LYS A 258 -6.31 -10.40 22.11
C LYS A 258 -7.04 -11.74 22.23
N ALA A 259 -7.69 -12.20 21.16
CA ALA A 259 -8.50 -13.42 21.17
C ALA A 259 -7.73 -14.68 21.58
N SER A 260 -6.43 -14.76 21.29
CA SER A 260 -5.57 -15.87 21.73
C SER A 260 -5.11 -15.79 23.18
N ASN A 261 -5.18 -14.61 23.81
CA ASN A 261 -4.79 -14.38 25.20
C ASN A 261 -5.52 -13.18 25.79
N MET A 262 -6.60 -13.43 26.46
CA MET A 262 -7.51 -12.41 27.02
C MET A 262 -6.89 -11.54 28.14
N THR A 263 -5.62 -11.79 28.53
CA THR A 263 -4.87 -10.93 29.45
C THR A 263 -4.07 -9.84 28.73
N GLN A 264 -4.21 -9.76 27.42
CA GLN A 264 -3.54 -8.79 26.58
C GLN A 264 -4.54 -8.03 25.70
N THR A 265 -4.27 -6.76 25.48
CA THR A 265 -5.12 -5.88 24.70
C THR A 265 -4.32 -5.20 23.59
N TYR A 266 -4.86 -5.23 22.38
CA TYR A 266 -4.35 -4.46 21.24
C TYR A 266 -4.84 -3.03 21.31
N CYS A 267 -3.94 -2.08 21.08
CA CYS A 267 -4.27 -0.73 20.69
C CYS A 267 -3.78 -0.50 19.26
N ILE A 268 -4.71 -0.29 18.34
CA ILE A 268 -4.40 -0.20 16.91
C ILE A 268 -4.79 1.18 16.41
N MET A 269 -3.85 1.82 15.72
CA MET A 269 -4.06 3.08 15.03
C MET A 269 -4.15 2.81 13.53
N SER A 270 -5.22 3.25 12.90
CA SER A 270 -5.39 3.21 11.45
C SER A 270 -5.08 4.58 10.88
N LEU A 271 -4.14 4.61 9.94
CA LEU A 271 -3.52 5.82 9.41
C LEU A 271 -3.80 5.97 7.92
N ASP A 272 -4.16 7.18 7.54
CA ASP A 272 -4.28 7.63 6.16
C ASP A 272 -3.76 9.09 6.09
N PRO A 273 -2.59 9.33 5.49
CA PRO A 273 -1.68 8.39 4.85
C PRO A 273 -0.97 7.43 5.83
N PRO A 274 -0.52 6.25 5.35
CA PRO A 274 0.18 5.26 6.16
C PRO A 274 1.59 5.72 6.51
N ILE A 275 2.15 5.27 7.64
CA ILE A 275 3.58 5.45 7.88
C ILE A 275 4.39 4.51 6.99
N ARG A 276 5.59 4.96 6.63
CA ARG A 276 6.47 4.26 5.70
C ARG A 276 7.80 3.91 6.33
N LYS A 277 8.33 2.72 6.00
CA LYS A 277 9.71 2.33 6.29
C LYS A 277 10.32 1.70 5.04
N GLY A 278 11.19 2.44 4.37
CA GLY A 278 11.70 2.06 3.05
C GLY A 278 10.55 1.92 2.05
N LEU A 279 10.40 0.74 1.45
CA LEU A 279 9.31 0.44 0.50
C LEU A 279 8.05 -0.12 1.16
N THR A 280 8.03 -0.31 2.48
CA THR A 280 6.90 -0.92 3.19
C THR A 280 6.01 0.16 3.80
N HIS A 281 4.73 0.10 3.48
CA HIS A 281 3.69 0.96 4.01
C HIS A 281 2.96 0.25 5.15
N TYR A 282 2.70 0.98 6.23
CA TYR A 282 1.99 0.47 7.41
C TYR A 282 0.73 1.30 7.64
N PRO A 283 -0.42 0.91 7.05
CA PRO A 283 -1.70 1.59 7.28
C PRO A 283 -2.23 1.37 8.70
N HIS A 284 -1.70 0.39 9.41
CA HIS A 284 -2.06 0.10 10.79
C HIS A 284 -0.81 0.00 11.65
N VAL A 285 -0.78 0.74 12.76
CA VAL A 285 0.23 0.60 13.81
C VAL A 285 -0.44 -0.11 14.99
N MET A 286 0.14 -1.24 15.39
CA MET A 286 -0.48 -2.12 16.36
C MET A 286 0.40 -2.33 17.59
N PHE A 287 -0.01 -1.77 18.71
CA PHE A 287 0.59 -1.97 20.02
C PHE A 287 -0.07 -3.12 20.78
N LEU A 288 0.70 -3.77 21.63
CA LEU A 288 0.23 -4.83 22.52
C LEU A 288 0.58 -4.48 23.95
N PHE A 289 -0.44 -4.45 24.79
CA PHE A 289 -0.33 -4.18 26.22
C PHE A 289 -0.80 -5.39 27.02
N ASN A 290 -0.28 -5.53 28.26
CA ASN A 290 -0.82 -6.48 29.23
C ASN A 290 -1.86 -5.76 30.10
N ASP A 291 -2.95 -6.41 30.40
CA ASP A 291 -4.05 -5.81 31.20
C ASP A 291 -3.68 -5.56 32.67
N LYS A 292 -2.59 -6.20 33.12
CA LYS A 292 -2.07 -6.02 34.49
C LYS A 292 -1.18 -4.79 34.64
N ASP A 293 -0.67 -4.26 33.53
CA ASP A 293 0.19 -3.09 33.57
C ASP A 293 -0.67 -1.85 33.81
N THR A 294 -0.41 -1.16 34.91
CA THR A 294 -1.12 0.06 35.30
C THR A 294 -0.19 1.25 35.23
N LEU A 295 -0.73 2.40 34.91
CA LEU A 295 -0.02 3.67 34.85
C LEU A 295 -0.86 4.77 35.49
N HIS A 296 -0.16 5.63 36.26
CA HIS A 296 -0.67 6.94 36.63
C HIS A 296 0.23 7.98 35.92
N THR A 297 -0.38 8.89 35.20
CA THR A 297 0.35 9.95 34.47
C THR A 297 -0.43 11.27 34.54
N GLU A 298 0.30 12.34 34.74
CA GLU A 298 -0.20 13.69 34.58
C GLU A 298 0.36 14.25 33.28
N LEU A 299 -0.47 14.97 32.55
CA LEU A 299 -0.07 15.57 31.29
C LEU A 299 0.76 16.83 31.53
N ASP A 300 1.96 16.88 30.93
CA ASP A 300 2.82 18.06 30.93
C ASP A 300 2.38 19.02 29.83
N VAL A 301 1.38 19.84 30.12
CA VAL A 301 0.78 20.77 29.15
C VAL A 301 0.29 22.04 29.84
N GLU A 302 0.58 23.19 29.23
CA GLU A 302 0.12 24.49 29.67
C GLU A 302 -1.41 24.61 29.58
N ASP A 303 -2.02 25.42 30.47
CA ASP A 303 -3.48 25.56 30.55
C ASP A 303 -4.10 26.03 29.24
N GLU A 304 -3.47 27.00 28.57
CA GLU A 304 -3.95 27.55 27.30
C GLU A 304 -3.95 26.51 26.18
N VAL A 305 -2.89 25.68 26.11
CA VAL A 305 -2.76 24.62 25.12
C VAL A 305 -3.76 23.49 25.41
N PHE A 306 -3.93 23.13 26.67
CA PHE A 306 -4.90 22.13 27.12
C PHE A 306 -6.33 22.51 26.72
N ASP A 307 -6.72 23.77 26.97
CA ASP A 307 -8.05 24.27 26.65
C ASP A 307 -8.27 24.32 25.12
N ALA A 308 -7.27 24.76 24.36
CA ALA A 308 -7.32 24.78 22.90
C ALA A 308 -7.47 23.36 22.29
N ILE A 309 -6.77 22.37 22.83
CA ILE A 309 -6.90 20.98 22.39
C ILE A 309 -8.32 20.45 22.71
N ASN A 310 -8.82 20.73 23.91
CA ASN A 310 -10.14 20.29 24.34
C ASN A 310 -11.26 20.95 23.54
N GLU A 311 -11.17 22.22 23.24
CA GLU A 311 -12.14 22.93 22.38
C GLU A 311 -12.19 22.26 20.98
N LYS A 312 -11.03 21.98 20.39
CA LYS A 312 -10.91 21.32 19.09
C LYS A 312 -11.44 19.88 19.09
N ASN A 313 -11.15 19.11 20.15
CA ASN A 313 -11.38 17.65 20.18
C ASN A 313 -12.62 17.25 20.98
N GLY A 314 -13.46 18.21 21.40
CA GLY A 314 -14.74 17.96 22.07
C GLY A 314 -14.59 17.52 23.53
N ASN A 315 -13.69 18.15 24.27
CA ASN A 315 -13.46 17.98 25.72
C ASN A 315 -13.18 16.53 26.14
N LYS A 316 -12.28 15.87 25.41
CA LYS A 316 -11.95 14.45 25.66
C LYS A 316 -10.60 14.26 26.36
N LEU A 317 -9.81 15.32 26.50
CA LEU A 317 -8.51 15.28 27.17
C LEU A 317 -8.69 15.57 28.66
N GLU A 318 -8.13 14.71 29.49
CA GLU A 318 -8.10 14.86 30.95
C GLU A 318 -6.69 15.22 31.40
N ARG A 319 -6.56 15.97 32.51
CA ARG A 319 -5.25 16.38 33.02
C ARG A 319 -4.43 15.24 33.61
N SER A 320 -5.11 14.28 34.18
CA SER A 320 -4.52 13.13 34.85
C SER A 320 -5.26 11.85 34.44
N TYR A 321 -4.52 10.80 34.23
CA TYR A 321 -5.04 9.50 33.91
C TYR A 321 -4.48 8.45 34.86
N GLU A 322 -5.36 7.57 35.33
CA GLU A 322 -5.00 6.43 36.14
C GLU A 322 -5.78 5.17 35.68
N GLY A 323 -5.08 4.05 35.61
CA GLY A 323 -5.71 2.79 35.22
C GLY A 323 -4.79 1.87 34.43
N PRO A 324 -5.37 0.86 33.76
CA PRO A 324 -4.62 -0.02 32.88
C PRO A 324 -3.89 0.76 31.77
N LEU A 325 -2.63 0.41 31.51
CA LEU A 325 -1.77 1.14 30.57
C LEU A 325 -2.41 1.30 29.18
N TRP A 326 -3.07 0.26 28.65
CA TRP A 326 -3.76 0.32 27.36
C TRP A 326 -4.92 1.32 27.35
N GLU A 327 -5.62 1.46 28.51
CA GLU A 327 -6.74 2.38 28.62
C GLU A 327 -6.26 3.84 28.72
N VAL A 328 -5.23 4.08 29.55
CA VAL A 328 -4.59 5.39 29.70
C VAL A 328 -4.02 5.84 28.37
N PHE A 329 -3.26 4.99 27.69
CA PHE A 329 -2.72 5.25 26.34
C PHE A 329 -3.83 5.62 25.35
N GLY A 330 -4.88 4.80 25.27
CA GLY A 330 -5.98 5.02 24.34
C GLY A 330 -6.79 6.29 24.63
N LYS A 331 -7.03 6.62 25.92
CA LYS A 331 -7.74 7.84 26.33
C LYS A 331 -6.91 9.09 26.03
N CYS A 332 -5.63 9.06 26.37
CA CYS A 332 -4.69 10.16 26.08
C CYS A 332 -4.62 10.43 24.58
N LEU A 333 -4.37 9.41 23.78
CA LEU A 333 -4.30 9.53 22.33
C LEU A 333 -5.64 10.01 21.72
N ARG A 334 -6.78 9.54 22.24
CA ARG A 334 -8.09 10.01 21.81
C ARG A 334 -8.31 11.50 22.15
N GLY A 335 -7.86 11.93 23.32
CA GLY A 335 -7.95 13.34 23.75
C GLY A 335 -7.14 14.25 22.86
N LEU A 336 -5.88 13.89 22.57
CA LEU A 336 -4.96 14.66 21.74
C LEU A 336 -5.35 14.67 20.26
N SER A 337 -5.77 13.52 19.70
CA SER A 337 -6.09 13.40 18.29
C SER A 337 -7.53 13.72 17.91
N GLY A 338 -8.45 13.68 18.84
CA GLY A 338 -9.89 13.76 18.57
C GLY A 338 -10.48 12.54 17.87
N SER A 339 -9.66 11.54 17.53
CA SER A 339 -10.03 10.39 16.70
C SER A 339 -11.08 9.49 17.33
N LYS A 340 -11.81 8.75 16.49
CA LYS A 340 -12.85 7.81 16.94
C LYS A 340 -12.21 6.55 17.50
N LEU A 341 -12.56 6.21 18.72
CA LEU A 341 -12.16 4.97 19.37
C LEU A 341 -13.25 3.90 19.19
N THR A 342 -12.86 2.78 18.61
CA THR A 342 -13.71 1.59 18.41
C THR A 342 -13.29 0.50 19.40
N ARG A 343 -14.27 -0.06 20.08
CA ARG A 343 -14.11 -1.23 20.98
C ARG A 343 -14.88 -2.41 20.39
N LEU A 344 -14.83 -3.56 21.06
CA LEU A 344 -15.67 -4.70 20.71
C LEU A 344 -17.14 -4.29 20.67
N GLY A 345 -17.84 -4.80 19.66
CA GLY A 345 -19.28 -4.68 19.54
C GLY A 345 -20.04 -5.80 20.24
N SER A 346 -21.24 -6.04 19.76
CA SER A 346 -22.15 -7.08 20.28
C SER A 346 -21.79 -8.49 19.83
N PHE A 347 -20.97 -8.64 18.77
CA PHE A 347 -20.59 -9.95 18.27
C PHE A 347 -19.85 -10.79 19.33
N ARG A 348 -20.24 -12.07 19.39
CA ARG A 348 -19.52 -13.11 20.15
C ARG A 348 -19.38 -14.35 19.27
N SER A 349 -18.20 -14.96 19.35
CA SER A 349 -17.97 -16.25 18.69
C SER A 349 -18.76 -17.36 19.38
N HIS A 350 -18.82 -18.53 18.76
CA HIS A 350 -19.45 -19.72 19.33
C HIS A 350 -18.94 -20.07 20.75
N ASN A 351 -17.68 -19.77 21.02
CA ASN A 351 -17.06 -20.00 22.32
C ASN A 351 -17.08 -18.74 23.22
N ASP A 352 -17.99 -17.81 22.98
CA ASP A 352 -18.10 -16.52 23.69
C ASP A 352 -16.84 -15.64 23.58
N GLY A 353 -15.96 -15.93 22.62
CA GLY A 353 -14.75 -15.16 22.34
C GLY A 353 -15.01 -13.86 21.59
N PRO A 354 -14.03 -12.95 21.57
CA PRO A 354 -14.16 -11.63 20.91
C PRO A 354 -14.00 -11.68 19.38
N ALA A 355 -13.52 -12.79 18.84
CA ALA A 355 -13.21 -12.94 17.42
C ALA A 355 -13.21 -14.40 16.99
N VAL A 356 -13.33 -14.63 15.70
CA VAL A 356 -13.36 -15.95 15.08
C VAL A 356 -11.97 -16.34 14.61
N ARG A 357 -11.51 -17.53 14.99
CA ARG A 357 -10.23 -18.05 14.50
C ARG A 357 -10.35 -18.45 13.04
N CYS A 358 -9.43 -17.98 12.22
CA CYS A 358 -9.35 -18.31 10.79
C CYS A 358 -7.93 -18.10 10.26
N SER A 359 -7.72 -18.40 8.99
CA SER A 359 -6.50 -18.05 8.27
C SER A 359 -6.83 -17.20 7.04
N MET A 360 -5.98 -16.21 6.77
CA MET A 360 -6.02 -15.42 5.55
C MET A 360 -4.71 -15.63 4.77
N LYS A 361 -4.80 -16.10 3.52
CA LYS A 361 -3.65 -16.58 2.74
C LYS A 361 -2.92 -17.71 3.49
N ALA A 362 -1.64 -17.49 3.88
CA ALA A 362 -0.82 -18.45 4.62
C ALA A 362 -0.79 -18.19 6.13
N ASP A 363 -1.30 -17.06 6.59
CA ASP A 363 -1.20 -16.63 7.97
C ASP A 363 -2.43 -17.02 8.79
N GLN A 364 -2.20 -17.54 10.00
CA GLN A 364 -3.27 -17.80 10.97
C GLN A 364 -3.51 -16.55 11.82
N GLY A 365 -4.78 -16.27 12.08
CA GLY A 365 -5.19 -15.11 12.86
C GLY A 365 -6.60 -15.20 13.37
N TYR A 366 -7.17 -14.05 13.65
CA TYR A 366 -8.50 -13.89 14.21
C TYR A 366 -9.26 -12.79 13.44
N LEU A 367 -10.47 -13.10 13.04
CA LEU A 367 -11.38 -12.15 12.41
C LEU A 367 -12.29 -11.54 13.49
N TYR A 368 -12.07 -10.27 13.78
CA TYR A 368 -12.94 -9.46 14.63
C TYR A 368 -14.08 -8.92 13.79
N THR A 369 -15.29 -9.31 14.12
CA THR A 369 -16.50 -8.84 13.48
C THR A 369 -17.06 -7.69 14.34
N LEU A 370 -16.75 -6.46 13.92
CA LEU A 370 -17.11 -5.24 14.65
C LEU A 370 -18.44 -4.67 14.14
N GLU A 371 -18.95 -3.59 14.75
CA GLU A 371 -20.24 -3.02 14.37
C GLU A 371 -20.31 -2.48 12.93
N LYS A 372 -19.16 -2.06 12.33
CA LYS A 372 -19.11 -1.42 11.02
C LYS A 372 -18.06 -1.98 10.08
N CYS A 373 -17.29 -2.97 10.51
CA CYS A 373 -16.19 -3.50 9.73
C CYS A 373 -15.77 -4.88 10.21
N PHE A 374 -15.14 -5.64 9.33
CA PHE A 374 -14.25 -6.72 9.70
C PHE A 374 -12.87 -6.19 10.00
N PHE A 375 -12.19 -6.78 10.96
CA PHE A 375 -10.79 -6.53 11.20
C PHE A 375 -10.06 -7.85 11.45
N TYR A 376 -9.24 -8.26 10.48
CA TYR A 376 -8.39 -9.44 10.62
C TYR A 376 -7.07 -9.06 11.30
N LEU A 377 -6.70 -9.81 12.32
CA LEU A 377 -5.47 -9.67 13.12
C LEU A 377 -4.83 -11.05 13.32
N GLU A 378 -3.51 -11.24 13.44
CA GLU A 378 -2.47 -10.24 13.69
C GLU A 378 -1.78 -9.75 12.40
N LYS A 379 -1.49 -10.65 11.42
CA LYS A 379 -0.71 -10.32 10.20
C LYS A 379 -1.32 -10.97 8.97
N PRO A 380 -1.38 -10.19 7.90
CA PRO A 380 -1.34 -8.74 7.86
C PRO A 380 -2.60 -8.14 8.50
N PRO A 381 -2.51 -7.06 9.30
CA PRO A 381 -3.72 -6.43 9.82
C PRO A 381 -4.53 -5.87 8.64
N THR A 382 -5.78 -6.33 8.52
CA THR A 382 -6.63 -6.01 7.38
C THR A 382 -7.99 -5.55 7.86
N LEU A 383 -8.31 -4.29 7.58
CA LEU A 383 -9.57 -3.64 7.91
C LEU A 383 -10.47 -3.62 6.67
N ILE A 384 -11.71 -4.10 6.79
CA ILE A 384 -12.68 -4.13 5.69
C ILE A 384 -13.97 -3.49 6.20
N PRO A 385 -14.27 -2.23 5.83
CA PRO A 385 -15.55 -1.59 6.15
C PRO A 385 -16.72 -2.34 5.51
N TYR A 386 -17.85 -2.45 6.22
CA TYR A 386 -19.04 -3.12 5.65
C TYR A 386 -19.63 -2.34 4.48
N GLU A 387 -19.44 -1.03 4.45
CA GLU A 387 -19.85 -0.18 3.33
C GLU A 387 -19.16 -0.53 2.00
N ASP A 388 -17.95 -1.09 2.05
CA ASP A 388 -17.19 -1.52 0.87
C ASP A 388 -17.53 -2.95 0.46
N VAL A 389 -18.22 -3.72 1.30
CA VAL A 389 -18.56 -5.11 1.03
C VAL A 389 -19.75 -5.20 0.09
N ALA A 390 -19.59 -5.91 -1.02
CA ALA A 390 -20.67 -6.26 -1.95
C ALA A 390 -21.51 -7.40 -1.39
N TYR A 391 -20.85 -8.46 -0.96
CA TYR A 391 -21.46 -9.62 -0.30
C TYR A 391 -20.43 -10.45 0.45
N ALA A 392 -20.90 -11.22 1.42
CA ALA A 392 -20.14 -12.22 2.16
C ALA A 392 -20.70 -13.60 1.83
N GLU A 393 -19.86 -14.52 1.37
CA GLU A 393 -20.26 -15.87 0.94
C GLU A 393 -19.60 -16.91 1.82
N PHE A 394 -20.40 -17.83 2.36
CA PHE A 394 -19.88 -18.99 3.05
C PHE A 394 -19.69 -20.15 2.08
N THR A 395 -18.54 -20.82 2.16
CA THR A 395 -18.19 -21.97 1.29
C THR A 395 -17.69 -23.15 2.11
N ALA A 396 -17.42 -24.29 1.46
CA ALA A 396 -16.88 -25.50 2.07
C ALA A 396 -17.82 -26.24 3.05
N PHE A 397 -19.15 -26.23 2.80
CA PHE A 397 -20.15 -26.95 3.62
C PHE A 397 -20.24 -28.46 3.37
N GLY A 398 -19.24 -29.12 2.80
CA GLY A 398 -19.26 -30.57 2.54
C GLY A 398 -19.62 -31.42 3.78
N GLY A 399 -20.38 -32.48 3.64
CA GLY A 399 -21.04 -33.23 4.72
C GLY A 399 -20.18 -33.72 5.89
N ALA A 400 -18.86 -33.86 5.71
CA ALA A 400 -17.89 -34.24 6.75
C ALA A 400 -16.98 -33.06 7.18
N ALA A 401 -17.14 -31.88 6.58
CA ALA A 401 -16.28 -30.73 6.89
C ALA A 401 -16.60 -30.19 8.30
N ARG A 402 -15.57 -30.04 9.12
CA ARG A 402 -15.63 -29.41 10.44
C ARG A 402 -15.45 -27.90 10.38
N THR A 403 -15.03 -27.39 9.23
CA THR A 403 -14.72 -25.99 9.00
C THR A 403 -15.41 -25.47 7.76
N ILE A 404 -15.65 -24.16 7.74
CA ILE A 404 -16.18 -23.40 6.62
C ILE A 404 -15.19 -22.30 6.25
N ASP A 405 -15.33 -21.77 5.05
CA ASP A 405 -14.59 -20.60 4.60
C ASP A 405 -15.57 -19.44 4.37
N LEU A 406 -15.12 -18.22 4.68
CA LEU A 406 -15.86 -16.98 4.46
C LEU A 406 -15.12 -16.16 3.39
N ASN A 407 -15.77 -15.91 2.27
CA ASN A 407 -15.31 -15.04 1.20
C ASN A 407 -16.02 -13.70 1.30
N VAL A 408 -15.26 -12.62 1.40
CA VAL A 408 -15.78 -11.25 1.46
C VAL A 408 -15.38 -10.54 0.17
N SER A 409 -16.36 -10.24 -0.68
CA SER A 409 -16.17 -9.56 -1.96
C SER A 409 -16.42 -8.08 -1.82
N LEU A 410 -15.52 -7.25 -2.34
CA LEU A 410 -15.64 -5.79 -2.35
C LEU A 410 -16.44 -5.28 -3.56
N LYS A 411 -16.98 -4.06 -3.45
CA LYS A 411 -17.80 -3.41 -4.48
C LYS A 411 -16.98 -2.84 -5.64
N GLU A 412 -15.84 -2.20 -5.33
CA GLU A 412 -15.14 -1.37 -6.31
C GLU A 412 -14.24 -2.16 -7.26
N ASP A 413 -13.45 -3.10 -6.75
CA ASP A 413 -12.38 -3.76 -7.51
C ASP A 413 -12.55 -5.27 -7.66
N ASN A 414 -13.68 -5.80 -7.23
CA ASN A 414 -13.96 -7.24 -7.14
C ASN A 414 -12.90 -8.04 -6.34
N THR A 415 -12.13 -7.37 -5.49
CA THR A 415 -11.20 -8.04 -4.57
C THR A 415 -11.98 -8.96 -3.64
N VAL A 416 -11.50 -10.18 -3.48
CA VAL A 416 -12.08 -11.17 -2.58
C VAL A 416 -11.11 -11.48 -1.45
N TYR A 417 -11.50 -11.16 -0.23
CA TYR A 417 -10.80 -11.60 0.97
C TYR A 417 -11.34 -12.95 1.41
N GLN A 418 -10.46 -13.94 1.47
CA GLN A 418 -10.83 -15.30 1.83
C GLN A 418 -10.31 -15.64 3.23
N PHE A 419 -11.25 -15.91 4.15
CA PHE A 419 -10.98 -16.36 5.52
C PHE A 419 -11.31 -17.84 5.62
N ARG A 420 -10.28 -18.67 5.81
CA ARG A 420 -10.38 -20.13 5.75
C ARG A 420 -10.32 -20.77 7.12
N GLY A 421 -10.89 -21.98 7.21
CA GLY A 421 -10.76 -22.81 8.40
C GLY A 421 -11.53 -22.30 9.61
N ILE A 422 -12.61 -21.58 9.41
CA ILE A 422 -13.55 -21.14 10.45
C ILE A 422 -14.30 -22.37 10.96
N ALA A 423 -14.43 -22.51 12.28
CA ALA A 423 -15.22 -23.59 12.86
C ALA A 423 -16.68 -23.50 12.36
N LYS A 424 -17.28 -24.64 12.01
CA LYS A 424 -18.63 -24.68 11.42
C LYS A 424 -19.69 -24.11 12.35
N GLU A 425 -19.47 -24.23 13.65
CA GLU A 425 -20.32 -23.71 14.71
C GLU A 425 -20.43 -22.19 14.72
N GLU A 426 -19.46 -21.50 14.10
CA GLU A 426 -19.46 -20.02 13.99
C GLU A 426 -20.43 -19.50 12.94
N HIS A 427 -20.90 -20.35 12.01
CA HIS A 427 -21.72 -19.95 10.88
C HIS A 427 -22.97 -19.16 11.29
N GLY A 428 -23.75 -19.69 12.23
CA GLY A 428 -24.98 -19.03 12.69
C GLY A 428 -24.72 -17.64 13.23
N ASN A 429 -23.79 -17.53 14.19
CA ASN A 429 -23.44 -16.26 14.82
C ASN A 429 -22.93 -15.22 13.80
N LEU A 430 -22.12 -15.65 12.82
CA LEU A 430 -21.61 -14.77 11.77
C LEU A 430 -22.72 -14.34 10.80
N SER A 431 -23.53 -15.27 10.31
CA SER A 431 -24.60 -15.00 9.35
C SER A 431 -25.65 -14.05 9.94
N ASP A 432 -26.11 -14.33 11.16
CA ASP A 432 -27.10 -13.49 11.86
C ASP A 432 -26.55 -12.08 12.10
N PHE A 433 -25.32 -11.97 12.64
CA PHE A 433 -24.69 -10.70 12.92
C PHE A 433 -24.49 -9.84 11.66
N LEU A 434 -24.04 -10.44 10.56
CA LEU A 434 -23.82 -9.74 9.29
C LEU A 434 -25.14 -9.28 8.66
N SER A 435 -26.16 -10.12 8.73
CA SER A 435 -27.50 -9.81 8.23
C SER A 435 -28.12 -8.63 8.97
N GLU A 436 -27.99 -8.57 10.31
CA GLU A 436 -28.44 -7.43 11.13
C GLU A 436 -27.76 -6.10 10.73
N ARG A 437 -26.55 -6.16 10.16
CA ARG A 437 -25.79 -4.97 9.73
C ARG A 437 -25.89 -4.68 8.25
N ASN A 438 -26.90 -5.26 7.60
CA ASN A 438 -27.19 -5.09 6.18
C ASN A 438 -26.02 -5.52 5.25
N VAL A 439 -25.15 -6.42 5.70
CA VAL A 439 -24.19 -7.08 4.82
C VAL A 439 -24.91 -8.22 4.10
N LYS A 440 -24.92 -8.19 2.78
CA LYS A 440 -25.54 -9.26 1.99
C LYS A 440 -24.77 -10.56 2.22
N VAL A 441 -25.42 -11.51 2.90
CA VAL A 441 -24.88 -12.87 3.10
C VAL A 441 -25.41 -13.75 1.97
N VAL A 442 -24.50 -14.43 1.30
CA VAL A 442 -24.82 -15.46 0.29
C VAL A 442 -24.54 -16.80 0.95
N GLU A 443 -25.61 -17.53 1.15
CA GLU A 443 -25.52 -18.92 1.56
C GLU A 443 -24.99 -19.72 0.36
N PRO A 444 -24.11 -20.72 0.57
CA PRO A 444 -23.83 -21.67 -0.49
C PRO A 444 -25.18 -22.22 -0.93
N GLN A 445 -25.42 -22.29 -2.22
CA GLN A 445 -26.62 -22.94 -2.73
C GLN A 445 -26.63 -24.40 -2.21
N GLY A 446 -26.96 -24.53 -0.95
CA GLY A 446 -27.29 -25.79 -0.33
C GLY A 446 -28.53 -26.26 -1.05
N TYR A 447 -28.49 -27.49 -1.49
CA TYR A 447 -29.56 -28.27 -2.08
C TYR A 447 -30.94 -27.74 -1.68
N VAL A 448 -31.56 -26.92 -2.52
CA VAL A 448 -32.94 -26.48 -2.32
C VAL A 448 -33.77 -27.72 -2.60
N PHE A 449 -34.13 -28.45 -1.55
CA PHE A 449 -35.14 -29.48 -1.66
C PHE A 449 -36.47 -28.78 -1.94
N HIS A 450 -36.80 -28.60 -3.23
CA HIS A 450 -38.16 -28.28 -3.60
C HIS A 450 -39.03 -29.50 -3.34
N VAL A 451 -39.56 -29.59 -2.14
CA VAL A 451 -40.64 -30.54 -1.85
C VAL A 451 -41.89 -30.00 -2.52
N LEU A 452 -42.17 -30.45 -3.73
CA LEU A 452 -43.42 -30.18 -4.39
C LEU A 452 -44.51 -31.01 -3.66
N ILE A 453 -45.14 -30.35 -2.67
CA ILE A 453 -46.35 -30.91 -2.04
C ILE A 453 -47.50 -30.66 -3.00
N SER A 454 -47.89 -31.68 -3.76
CA SER A 454 -49.12 -31.63 -4.54
C SER A 454 -50.35 -31.67 -3.60
N PRO A 455 -51.38 -30.82 -3.78
CA PRO A 455 -52.56 -30.84 -2.93
C PRO A 455 -53.32 -32.18 -3.11
N ARG A 456 -53.69 -32.74 -2.01
CA ARG A 456 -54.41 -34.04 -1.90
C ARG A 456 -55.67 -34.05 -2.74
N THR A 457 -55.75 -34.98 -3.69
CA THR A 457 -56.99 -35.64 -4.04
C THR A 457 -56.96 -37.07 -3.49
N SER A 458 -58.00 -37.43 -2.79
CA SER A 458 -58.13 -38.61 -1.96
C SER A 458 -58.02 -39.96 -2.75
N SER A 459 -56.85 -40.41 -3.08
CA SER A 459 -56.54 -41.81 -3.48
C SER A 459 -55.23 -41.97 -4.26
N GLN A 460 -54.17 -41.17 -4.00
CA GLN A 460 -52.90 -41.42 -4.70
C GLN A 460 -51.69 -41.42 -3.73
N LYS A 461 -50.84 -42.42 -3.93
CA LYS A 461 -49.56 -42.68 -3.25
C LYS A 461 -48.57 -41.56 -3.50
N PHE A 462 -47.81 -41.17 -2.48
CA PHE A 462 -46.82 -40.10 -2.54
C PHE A 462 -45.62 -40.50 -3.43
N ILE A 463 -45.22 -39.59 -4.34
CA ILE A 463 -43.94 -39.62 -5.03
C ILE A 463 -43.21 -38.35 -4.66
N THR A 464 -42.11 -38.48 -3.93
CA THR A 464 -41.22 -37.35 -3.62
C THR A 464 -40.00 -37.43 -4.54
N SER A 465 -39.80 -36.44 -5.40
CA SER A 465 -38.60 -36.32 -6.22
C SER A 465 -37.76 -35.14 -5.74
N ALA A 466 -36.49 -35.40 -5.52
CA ALA A 466 -35.51 -34.40 -5.21
C ALA A 466 -34.44 -34.32 -6.30
N CYS A 467 -34.21 -33.15 -6.85
CA CYS A 467 -33.10 -32.90 -7.79
C CYS A 467 -31.94 -32.29 -7.05
N ILE A 468 -30.76 -32.89 -7.16
CA ILE A 468 -29.51 -32.39 -6.58
C ILE A 468 -28.60 -31.94 -7.73
N PRO A 469 -28.32 -30.66 -7.89
CA PRO A 469 -27.33 -30.18 -8.85
C PRO A 469 -25.90 -30.47 -8.34
N VAL A 470 -25.12 -31.25 -9.07
CA VAL A 470 -23.70 -31.48 -8.80
C VAL A 470 -22.93 -31.14 -10.07
N GLU A 471 -22.09 -30.07 -10.03
CA GLU A 471 -21.14 -29.67 -11.08
C GLU A 471 -21.54 -30.01 -12.52
N ARG A 472 -22.55 -29.34 -13.08
CA ARG A 472 -23.09 -29.58 -14.45
C ARG A 472 -23.89 -30.89 -14.67
N THR A 473 -24.30 -31.56 -13.60
CA THR A 473 -25.15 -32.76 -13.68
C THR A 473 -26.31 -32.64 -12.68
N CYS A 474 -27.50 -33.08 -13.09
CA CYS A 474 -28.64 -33.21 -12.18
C CYS A 474 -28.82 -34.67 -11.79
N VAL A 475 -28.89 -34.94 -10.48
CA VAL A 475 -29.25 -36.27 -9.95
C VAL A 475 -30.67 -36.18 -9.41
N CYS A 476 -31.59 -36.96 -10.01
CA CYS A 476 -32.96 -37.05 -9.52
C CYS A 476 -33.12 -38.30 -8.66
N VAL A 477 -33.63 -38.12 -7.44
CA VAL A 477 -33.95 -39.23 -6.51
C VAL A 477 -35.46 -39.29 -6.38
N CYS A 478 -36.07 -40.41 -6.73
CA CYS A 478 -37.48 -40.67 -6.51
C CYS A 478 -37.62 -41.65 -5.36
N VAL A 479 -38.43 -41.32 -4.37
CA VAL A 479 -38.76 -42.17 -3.22
C VAL A 479 -40.24 -42.58 -3.37
N CYS A 480 -40.50 -43.88 -3.47
CA CYS A 480 -41.85 -44.43 -3.41
C CYS A 480 -42.06 -45.13 -2.07
N ASP A 481 -43.24 -44.98 -1.50
CA ASP A 481 -43.62 -45.43 -0.13
C ASP A 481 -43.67 -46.95 0.11
N ASP A 482 -43.28 -47.76 -0.84
CA ASP A 482 -43.18 -49.21 -0.62
C ASP A 482 -41.71 -49.68 -0.69
N VAL A 483 -41.04 -49.68 0.46
CA VAL A 483 -39.85 -50.45 0.89
C VAL A 483 -38.61 -50.46 -0.01
N HIS A 484 -38.56 -49.87 -1.20
CA HIS A 484 -37.37 -49.83 -2.07
C HIS A 484 -37.03 -48.41 -2.54
N THR A 485 -35.87 -47.93 -2.12
CA THR A 485 -35.27 -46.70 -2.61
C THR A 485 -34.56 -46.97 -3.91
N TYR A 486 -34.96 -46.32 -4.99
CA TYR A 486 -34.28 -46.40 -6.28
C TYR A 486 -33.59 -45.10 -6.58
N THR A 487 -32.27 -45.18 -6.78
CA THR A 487 -31.44 -44.01 -7.15
C THR A 487 -31.18 -44.08 -8.65
N TYR A 488 -31.61 -43.08 -9.40
CA TYR A 488 -31.28 -42.92 -10.81
C TYR A 488 -30.26 -41.79 -10.96
N ILE A 489 -29.12 -42.11 -11.59
CA ILE A 489 -28.09 -41.15 -11.96
C ILE A 489 -28.21 -40.87 -13.45
N GLY A 490 -28.73 -39.69 -13.82
CA GLY A 490 -28.76 -39.24 -15.22
C GLY A 490 -27.77 -38.08 -15.37
N THR A 491 -26.75 -38.23 -16.21
CA THR A 491 -25.79 -37.20 -16.53
C THR A 491 -26.24 -36.43 -17.77
N HIS A 492 -26.53 -35.12 -17.63
CA HIS A 492 -26.73 -34.22 -18.76
C HIS A 492 -25.74 -33.05 -18.67
N ALA A 493 -24.97 -32.83 -19.73
CA ALA A 493 -24.09 -31.69 -19.84
C ALA A 493 -24.93 -30.44 -20.20
N LEU A 494 -24.94 -29.44 -19.33
CA LEU A 494 -25.51 -28.12 -19.62
C LEU A 494 -24.50 -27.31 -20.42
N THR A 495 -24.75 -27.13 -21.70
CA THR A 495 -24.04 -26.16 -22.53
C THR A 495 -24.94 -24.94 -22.69
N ASN A 496 -24.51 -23.80 -22.10
CA ASN A 496 -25.03 -22.44 -22.20
C ASN A 496 -26.32 -22.08 -21.46
N VAL A 497 -26.21 -21.00 -20.65
CA VAL A 497 -27.22 -20.49 -19.71
C VAL A 497 -28.22 -19.51 -20.33
N ASP A 498 -28.18 -19.26 -21.64
CA ASP A 498 -28.93 -18.14 -22.26
C ASP A 498 -30.19 -18.52 -23.08
N ASP A 499 -30.60 -19.82 -23.10
CA ASP A 499 -31.82 -20.24 -23.80
C ASP A 499 -32.79 -21.02 -22.89
N LEU A 500 -33.62 -20.27 -22.15
CA LEU A 500 -34.79 -20.77 -21.43
C LEU A 500 -35.97 -20.91 -22.41
N THR A 501 -35.89 -21.86 -23.34
CA THR A 501 -37.05 -22.35 -24.08
C THR A 501 -37.18 -23.83 -23.88
N TYR A 502 -38.34 -24.25 -23.37
CA TYR A 502 -38.83 -25.58 -23.13
C TYR A 502 -38.04 -26.73 -23.75
N ALA A 503 -37.18 -27.38 -22.98
CA ALA A 503 -36.60 -28.66 -23.36
C ALA A 503 -37.51 -29.82 -22.91
N ARG A 504 -38.15 -30.48 -23.83
CA ARG A 504 -38.82 -31.79 -23.63
C ARG A 504 -37.71 -32.83 -23.49
N ILE A 505 -37.47 -33.32 -22.28
CA ILE A 505 -36.54 -34.41 -22.04
C ILE A 505 -37.31 -35.72 -22.20
N ILE A 506 -37.02 -36.48 -23.27
CA ILE A 506 -37.54 -37.84 -23.46
C ILE A 506 -36.56 -38.80 -22.79
N PHE A 507 -36.96 -39.42 -21.70
CA PHE A 507 -36.20 -40.48 -21.06
C PHE A 507 -36.40 -41.80 -21.82
N SER A 508 -35.30 -42.41 -22.26
CA SER A 508 -35.28 -43.77 -22.69
C SER A 508 -35.18 -44.67 -21.45
N LEU A 509 -36.28 -45.34 -21.11
CA LEU A 509 -36.38 -46.28 -20.00
C LEU A 509 -35.88 -47.66 -20.45
N SER A 510 -34.79 -48.13 -19.87
CA SER A 510 -34.47 -49.56 -19.83
C SER A 510 -34.86 -50.12 -18.47
N LEU A 511 -36.01 -50.79 -18.48
CA LEU A 511 -36.49 -51.82 -17.57
C LEU A 511 -36.47 -51.56 -16.04
N CYS A 512 -37.55 -51.00 -15.51
CA CYS A 512 -38.10 -51.47 -14.25
C CYS A 512 -39.55 -51.91 -14.45
N ALA A 513 -39.89 -53.15 -14.08
CA ALA A 513 -41.15 -53.79 -14.34
C ALA A 513 -42.40 -53.14 -13.68
N CYS A 514 -42.26 -52.12 -12.89
CA CYS A 514 -43.34 -51.41 -12.22
C CYS A 514 -43.76 -50.08 -12.87
N CYS A 515 -43.11 -49.66 -13.96
CA CYS A 515 -43.37 -48.33 -14.60
C CYS A 515 -43.91 -48.48 -16.04
N VAL A 516 -44.63 -49.54 -16.40
CA VAL A 516 -45.06 -49.82 -17.77
C VAL A 516 -46.20 -48.89 -18.30
N HIS A 517 -46.71 -47.96 -17.49
CA HIS A 517 -47.79 -47.07 -17.95
C HIS A 517 -47.78 -45.73 -17.35
N ARG A 518 -46.83 -44.84 -17.71
CA ARG A 518 -47.08 -43.37 -17.73
C ARG A 518 -45.84 -42.59 -18.16
N SER A 519 -46.02 -41.77 -19.19
CA SER A 519 -45.09 -40.72 -19.60
C SER A 519 -45.07 -39.61 -18.55
N PHE A 520 -43.92 -39.30 -17.97
CA PHE A 520 -43.73 -38.16 -17.09
C PHE A 520 -42.98 -37.07 -17.84
N ALA A 521 -43.56 -35.88 -17.89
CA ALA A 521 -42.89 -34.68 -18.31
C ALA A 521 -42.41 -33.97 -17.04
N CYS A 522 -41.11 -33.76 -16.92
CA CYS A 522 -40.53 -32.85 -15.91
C CYS A 522 -40.47 -31.46 -16.54
N VAL A 523 -41.12 -30.47 -15.93
CA VAL A 523 -41.01 -29.07 -16.30
C VAL A 523 -40.05 -28.43 -15.31
N LEU A 524 -38.92 -27.97 -15.82
CA LEU A 524 -37.97 -27.13 -15.06
C LEU A 524 -38.49 -25.69 -14.98
#